data_654c29bdcecf3a98e95c52c1810fb915
#
_entry.id   654c29bdcecf3a98e95c52c1810fb915
#
_cell.length_a   1.000
_cell.length_b   1.000
_cell.length_c   1.000
_cell.angle_alpha   90.00
_cell.angle_beta   90.00
_cell.angle_gamma   90.00
#
_symmetry.space_group_name_H-M   'P 1'
#
loop_
_entity.id
_entity.type
_entity.pdbx_description
1 polymer ?
#
loop_
_entity_poly.entity_id
_entity_poly.type
_entity_poly.pdbx_seq_one_letter_code
_entity_poly.pdbx_strand_id
1 'polypeptide(L)'
;MTNTLGAIIGFVVYLLVTIQSNGSEQRIVAQTILAEARGDGRAGMYAVAACIKVRSQKRNLSFKQVCLQPYQFSCWNKNDPNRKKMDFLLTLPQAEYAWQLARNMDKVNTEVINQATHYMTVKLWKTGRVKWARGRKPVAFWGSHAFFKL
;
A
#
# COMPACT_ATOMS: atom_id res chain seq x y z
N MET A 1 -36.06 -7.45 -32.63
CA MET A 1 -35.42 -8.44 -31.74
C MET A 1 -33.87 -8.36 -31.84
N THR A 2 -33.25 -7.24 -31.55
CA THR A 2 -31.79 -7.05 -31.83
C THR A 2 -31.07 -6.21 -30.79
N ASN A 3 -31.27 -6.42 -29.48
CA ASN A 3 -30.45 -5.66 -28.50
C ASN A 3 -29.99 -6.42 -27.25
N THR A 4 -30.42 -7.65 -27.05
CA THR A 4 -30.05 -8.41 -25.86
C THR A 4 -28.66 -9.00 -25.93
N LEU A 5 -28.19 -9.43 -27.11
CA LEU A 5 -26.87 -10.04 -27.29
C LEU A 5 -25.73 -8.99 -27.12
N GLY A 6 -25.90 -7.83 -27.66
CA GLY A 6 -24.94 -6.72 -27.52
C GLY A 6 -24.80 -6.22 -26.08
N ALA A 7 -25.91 -6.16 -25.33
CA ALA A 7 -25.90 -5.77 -23.91
C ALA A 7 -25.21 -6.82 -23.04
N ILE A 8 -25.41 -8.12 -23.30
CA ILE A 8 -24.77 -9.21 -22.57
C ILE A 8 -23.25 -9.22 -22.82
N ILE A 9 -22.81 -9.06 -24.08
CA ILE A 9 -21.39 -9.00 -24.44
C ILE A 9 -20.73 -7.80 -23.76
N GLY A 10 -21.37 -6.63 -23.81
CA GLY A 10 -20.86 -5.41 -23.16
C GLY A 10 -20.72 -5.59 -21.65
N PHE A 11 -21.70 -6.21 -20.99
CA PHE A 11 -21.66 -6.48 -19.56
C PHE A 11 -20.56 -7.48 -19.16
N VAL A 12 -20.37 -8.55 -19.94
CA VAL A 12 -19.32 -9.56 -19.71
C VAL A 12 -17.94 -8.95 -19.91
N VAL A 13 -17.73 -8.16 -20.96
CA VAL A 13 -16.45 -7.46 -21.19
C VAL A 13 -16.18 -6.47 -20.08
N TYR A 14 -17.17 -5.68 -19.64
CA TYR A 14 -17.02 -4.76 -18.52
C TYR A 14 -16.66 -5.50 -17.22
N LEU A 15 -17.32 -6.61 -16.93
CA LEU A 15 -17.04 -7.45 -15.75
C LEU A 15 -15.62 -8.02 -15.79
N LEU A 16 -15.17 -8.53 -16.93
CA LEU A 16 -13.81 -9.07 -17.10
C LEU A 16 -12.74 -7.99 -16.94
N VAL A 17 -12.96 -6.81 -17.49
CA VAL A 17 -12.03 -5.66 -17.34
C VAL A 17 -11.95 -5.21 -15.89
N THR A 18 -13.07 -5.15 -15.18
CA THR A 18 -13.08 -4.77 -13.74
C THR A 18 -12.41 -5.81 -12.85
N ILE A 19 -12.61 -7.10 -13.12
CA ILE A 19 -11.93 -8.18 -12.38
C ILE A 19 -10.40 -8.12 -12.60
N GLN A 20 -9.95 -7.92 -13.84
CA GLN A 20 -8.51 -7.81 -14.15
C GLN A 20 -7.88 -6.55 -13.53
N SER A 21 -8.56 -5.42 -13.55
CA SER A 21 -8.08 -4.18 -12.95
C SER A 21 -7.94 -4.30 -11.42
N ASN A 22 -8.90 -4.93 -10.75
CA ASN A 22 -8.85 -5.18 -9.31
C ASN A 22 -7.74 -6.15 -8.92
N GLY A 23 -7.52 -7.23 -9.66
CA GLY A 23 -6.42 -8.16 -9.43
C GLY A 23 -5.03 -7.49 -9.57
N SER A 24 -4.89 -6.60 -10.55
CA SER A 24 -3.67 -5.81 -10.73
C SER A 24 -3.43 -4.83 -9.57
N GLU A 25 -4.47 -4.15 -9.08
CA GLU A 25 -4.36 -3.24 -7.95
C GLU A 25 -3.98 -3.97 -6.66
N GLN A 26 -4.68 -5.04 -6.33
CA GLN A 26 -4.42 -5.86 -5.15
C GLN A 26 -2.99 -6.41 -5.15
N ARG A 27 -2.48 -6.86 -6.31
CA ARG A 27 -1.10 -7.32 -6.46
C ARG A 27 -0.09 -6.22 -6.10
N ILE A 28 -0.24 -5.02 -6.64
CA ILE A 28 0.65 -3.89 -6.37
C ILE A 28 0.62 -3.51 -4.88
N VAL A 29 -0.57 -3.47 -4.28
CA VAL A 29 -0.73 -3.17 -2.85
C VAL A 29 -0.05 -4.24 -1.99
N ALA A 30 -0.29 -5.53 -2.25
CA ALA A 30 0.33 -6.63 -1.51
C ALA A 30 1.87 -6.60 -1.62
N GLN A 31 2.40 -6.40 -2.82
CA GLN A 31 3.83 -6.26 -3.06
C GLN A 31 4.43 -5.07 -2.29
N THR A 32 3.75 -3.93 -2.27
CA THR A 32 4.18 -2.74 -1.53
C THR A 32 4.23 -3.01 -0.04
N ILE A 33 3.18 -3.58 0.55
CA ILE A 33 3.11 -3.93 1.97
C ILE A 33 4.26 -4.87 2.36
N LEU A 34 4.51 -5.91 1.54
CA LEU A 34 5.60 -6.86 1.78
C LEU A 34 6.98 -6.21 1.70
N ALA A 35 7.21 -5.40 0.68
CA ALA A 35 8.49 -4.74 0.49
C ALA A 35 8.83 -3.80 1.67
N GLU A 36 7.81 -3.09 2.18
CA GLU A 36 7.98 -2.08 3.21
C GLU A 36 8.01 -2.66 4.65
N ALA A 37 7.23 -3.71 4.92
CA ALA A 37 6.97 -4.10 6.31
C ALA A 37 6.94 -5.62 6.60
N ARG A 38 7.40 -6.49 5.70
CA ARG A 38 7.39 -7.95 5.96
C ARG A 38 8.19 -8.35 7.19
N GLY A 39 9.24 -7.60 7.53
CA GLY A 39 10.08 -7.82 8.71
C GLY A 39 9.46 -7.34 10.02
N ASP A 40 8.44 -6.50 9.97
CA ASP A 40 7.76 -5.94 11.15
C ASP A 40 6.51 -6.74 11.56
N GLY A 41 6.29 -7.90 10.95
CA GLY A 41 5.15 -8.77 11.23
C GLY A 41 3.81 -8.17 10.79
N ARG A 42 2.72 -8.82 11.24
CA ARG A 42 1.34 -8.43 10.85
C ARG A 42 0.99 -7.00 11.24
N ALA A 43 1.42 -6.55 12.42
CA ALA A 43 1.14 -5.21 12.91
C ALA A 43 1.80 -4.12 12.05
N GLY A 44 3.07 -4.29 11.68
CA GLY A 44 3.76 -3.35 10.79
C GLY A 44 3.16 -3.33 9.39
N MET A 45 2.82 -4.51 8.83
CA MET A 45 2.13 -4.60 7.53
C MET A 45 0.76 -3.90 7.55
N TYR A 46 -0.01 -4.06 8.63
CA TYR A 46 -1.30 -3.38 8.80
C TYR A 46 -1.13 -1.85 8.82
N ALA A 47 -0.14 -1.36 9.56
CA ALA A 47 0.13 0.08 9.66
C ALA A 47 0.54 0.70 8.31
N VAL A 48 1.32 -0.03 7.48
CA VAL A 48 1.64 0.40 6.11
C VAL A 48 0.38 0.42 5.24
N ALA A 49 -0.48 -0.60 5.32
CA ALA A 49 -1.77 -0.62 4.62
C ALA A 49 -2.65 0.57 5.02
N ALA A 50 -2.72 0.90 6.32
CA ALA A 50 -3.44 2.06 6.80
C ALA A 50 -2.88 3.37 6.22
N CYS A 51 -1.56 3.51 6.10
CA CYS A 51 -0.93 4.68 5.48
C CYS A 51 -1.27 4.80 3.99
N ILE A 52 -1.27 3.68 3.25
CA ILE A 52 -1.72 3.66 1.84
C ILE A 52 -3.16 4.16 1.74
N LYS A 53 -4.06 3.69 2.62
CA LYS A 53 -5.46 4.11 2.64
C LYS A 53 -5.62 5.60 2.94
N VAL A 54 -4.94 6.13 3.95
CA VAL A 54 -4.97 7.57 4.28
C VAL A 54 -4.52 8.42 3.08
N ARG A 55 -3.42 8.02 2.43
CA ARG A 55 -2.93 8.72 1.23
C ARG A 55 -3.93 8.67 0.07
N SER A 56 -4.56 7.52 -0.16
CA SER A 56 -5.61 7.34 -1.17
C SER A 56 -6.77 8.31 -0.94
N GLN A 57 -7.29 8.35 0.28
CA GLN A 57 -8.39 9.23 0.67
C GLN A 57 -8.03 10.71 0.53
N LYS A 58 -6.87 11.12 1.08
CA LYS A 58 -6.44 12.53 1.04
C LYS A 58 -6.11 13.06 -0.34
N ARG A 59 -5.66 12.20 -1.25
CA ARG A 59 -5.20 12.58 -2.59
C ARG A 59 -6.22 12.25 -3.69
N ASN A 60 -7.32 11.59 -3.34
CA ASN A 60 -8.32 11.07 -4.27
C ASN A 60 -7.68 10.21 -5.39
N LEU A 61 -6.84 9.25 -4.98
CA LEU A 61 -6.13 8.32 -5.86
C LEU A 61 -6.51 6.89 -5.53
N SER A 62 -6.46 5.98 -6.52
CA SER A 62 -6.57 4.55 -6.24
C SER A 62 -5.38 4.06 -5.39
N PHE A 63 -5.52 2.93 -4.71
CA PHE A 63 -4.42 2.36 -3.91
C PHE A 63 -3.20 2.05 -4.77
N LYS A 64 -3.41 1.55 -5.99
CA LYS A 64 -2.36 1.33 -6.98
C LYS A 64 -1.63 2.62 -7.33
N GLN A 65 -2.36 3.70 -7.60
CA GLN A 65 -1.78 4.99 -7.91
C GLN A 65 -0.95 5.53 -6.75
N VAL A 66 -1.44 5.38 -5.49
CA VAL A 66 -0.68 5.74 -4.29
C VAL A 66 0.62 4.96 -4.20
N CYS A 67 0.56 3.63 -4.38
CA CYS A 67 1.75 2.77 -4.31
C CYS A 67 2.80 3.11 -5.35
N LEU A 68 2.38 3.45 -6.56
CA LEU A 68 3.25 3.71 -7.71
C LEU A 68 3.66 5.17 -7.87
N GLN A 69 3.17 6.09 -7.00
CA GLN A 69 3.61 7.48 -7.06
C GLN A 69 5.14 7.58 -6.91
N PRO A 70 5.82 8.38 -7.74
CA PRO A 70 7.27 8.55 -7.64
C PRO A 70 7.72 8.90 -6.22
N TYR A 71 8.73 8.20 -5.73
CA TYR A 71 9.38 8.42 -4.43
C TYR A 71 8.50 8.22 -3.18
N GLN A 72 7.28 7.69 -3.32
CA GLN A 72 6.41 7.42 -2.15
C GLN A 72 6.77 6.12 -1.45
N PHE A 73 7.09 5.08 -2.20
CA PHE A 73 7.56 3.79 -1.72
C PHE A 73 8.83 3.43 -2.47
N SER A 74 9.95 3.32 -1.74
CA SER A 74 11.27 3.14 -2.35
C SER A 74 11.36 1.86 -3.19
N CYS A 75 10.64 0.82 -2.78
CA CYS A 75 10.62 -0.48 -3.45
C CYS A 75 10.22 -0.42 -4.94
N TRP A 76 9.56 0.65 -5.37
CA TRP A 76 9.20 0.89 -6.78
C TRP A 76 10.23 1.71 -7.54
N ASN A 77 11.21 2.31 -6.86
CA ASN A 77 12.28 3.07 -7.51
C ASN A 77 13.19 2.14 -8.33
N LYS A 78 13.66 2.63 -9.46
CA LYS A 78 14.45 1.84 -10.44
C LYS A 78 15.67 1.14 -9.82
N ASN A 79 16.34 1.79 -8.88
CA ASN A 79 17.57 1.31 -8.26
C ASN A 79 17.36 0.64 -6.88
N ASP A 80 16.11 0.45 -6.43
CA ASP A 80 15.84 -0.22 -5.16
C ASP A 80 16.07 -1.72 -5.27
N PRO A 81 16.79 -2.36 -4.32
CA PRO A 81 17.03 -3.80 -4.34
C PRO A 81 15.76 -4.66 -4.37
N ASN A 82 14.66 -4.18 -3.77
CA ASN A 82 13.39 -4.89 -3.77
C ASN A 82 12.72 -4.89 -5.15
N ARG A 83 13.00 -3.88 -6.00
CA ARG A 83 12.33 -3.75 -7.32
C ARG A 83 12.41 -5.02 -8.17
N LYS A 84 13.54 -5.71 -8.15
CA LYS A 84 13.75 -6.97 -8.89
C LYS A 84 13.14 -8.19 -8.20
N LYS A 85 12.72 -8.06 -6.95
CA LYS A 85 12.23 -9.16 -6.10
C LYS A 85 10.73 -9.11 -5.86
N MET A 86 10.01 -8.16 -6.44
CA MET A 86 8.59 -7.91 -6.11
C MET A 86 7.71 -9.17 -6.30
N ASP A 87 7.95 -9.94 -7.36
CA ASP A 87 7.20 -11.18 -7.58
C ASP A 87 7.61 -12.29 -6.61
N PHE A 88 8.90 -12.37 -6.27
CA PHE A 88 9.38 -13.29 -5.25
C PHE A 88 8.77 -12.99 -3.87
N LEU A 89 8.55 -11.71 -3.51
CA LEU A 89 7.93 -11.37 -2.24
C LEU A 89 6.55 -12.02 -2.05
N LEU A 90 5.82 -12.23 -3.15
CA LEU A 90 4.50 -12.88 -3.12
C LEU A 90 4.56 -14.39 -2.85
N THR A 91 5.74 -15.01 -2.84
CA THR A 91 5.94 -16.43 -2.47
C THR A 91 6.30 -16.64 -1.00
N LEU A 92 6.53 -15.56 -0.26
CA LEU A 92 6.90 -15.63 1.15
C LEU A 92 5.69 -15.98 2.04
N PRO A 93 5.89 -16.59 3.22
CA PRO A 93 4.80 -16.90 4.15
C PRO A 93 3.95 -15.68 4.53
N GLN A 94 4.55 -14.50 4.63
CA GLN A 94 3.85 -13.25 4.94
C GLN A 94 2.92 -12.76 3.82
N ALA A 95 3.06 -13.30 2.61
CA ALA A 95 2.29 -12.87 1.45
C ALA A 95 0.79 -13.09 1.60
N GLU A 96 0.37 -14.16 2.27
CA GLU A 96 -1.05 -14.40 2.50
C GLU A 96 -1.72 -13.25 3.25
N TYR A 97 -1.07 -12.77 4.30
CA TYR A 97 -1.61 -11.64 5.06
C TYR A 97 -1.59 -10.34 4.26
N ALA A 98 -0.55 -10.10 3.48
CA ALA A 98 -0.49 -8.94 2.59
C ALA A 98 -1.62 -8.97 1.55
N TRP A 99 -1.93 -10.15 0.99
CA TRP A 99 -3.07 -10.33 0.10
C TRP A 99 -4.42 -10.11 0.80
N GLN A 100 -4.58 -10.59 2.04
CA GLN A 100 -5.78 -10.33 2.84
C GLN A 100 -6.01 -8.83 3.02
N LEU A 101 -4.95 -8.08 3.36
CA LEU A 101 -5.01 -6.63 3.49
C LEU A 101 -5.36 -5.96 2.15
N ALA A 102 -4.67 -6.33 1.08
CA ALA A 102 -4.89 -5.75 -0.25
C ALA A 102 -6.31 -5.95 -0.78
N ARG A 103 -6.94 -7.09 -0.46
CA ARG A 103 -8.34 -7.38 -0.84
C ARG A 103 -9.37 -6.66 0.04
N ASN A 104 -8.97 -6.19 1.21
CA ASN A 104 -9.87 -5.58 2.20
C ASN A 104 -9.42 -4.17 2.60
N MET A 105 -8.79 -3.43 1.70
CA MET A 105 -8.28 -2.09 1.96
C MET A 105 -9.37 -1.12 2.45
N ASP A 106 -10.61 -1.29 1.99
CA ASP A 106 -11.79 -0.54 2.45
C ASP A 106 -12.08 -0.74 3.93
N LYS A 107 -11.74 -1.91 4.50
CA LYS A 107 -11.95 -2.27 5.91
C LYS A 107 -10.77 -1.92 6.82
N VAL A 108 -9.63 -1.51 6.26
CA VAL A 108 -8.45 -1.14 7.07
C VAL A 108 -8.78 0.10 7.92
N ASN A 109 -8.55 -0.01 9.24
CA ASN A 109 -8.77 1.10 10.16
C ASN A 109 -7.55 2.05 10.16
N THR A 110 -7.77 3.29 9.76
CA THR A 110 -6.72 4.33 9.67
C THR A 110 -6.41 5.01 11.00
N GLU A 111 -7.27 4.84 11.99
CA GLU A 111 -7.06 5.41 13.34
C GLU A 111 -5.89 4.74 14.08
N VAL A 112 -5.53 3.51 13.71
CA VAL A 112 -4.35 2.84 14.31
C VAL A 112 -3.04 3.60 14.11
N ILE A 113 -2.98 4.45 13.08
CA ILE A 113 -1.85 5.35 12.81
C ILE A 113 -2.21 6.83 12.96
N ASN A 114 -3.34 7.15 13.61
CA ASN A 114 -3.84 8.51 13.79
C ASN A 114 -3.87 9.33 12.49
N GLN A 115 -4.34 8.73 11.39
CA GLN A 115 -4.42 9.37 10.07
C GLN A 115 -3.05 9.87 9.54
N ALA A 116 -1.97 9.21 9.92
CA ALA A 116 -0.63 9.56 9.45
C ALA A 116 -0.49 9.35 7.94
N THR A 117 0.24 10.25 7.29
CA THR A 117 0.53 10.21 5.85
C THR A 117 1.97 9.83 5.55
N HIS A 118 2.86 9.89 6.54
CA HIS A 118 4.29 9.64 6.39
C HIS A 118 4.78 8.69 7.48
N TYR A 119 5.79 7.92 7.14
CA TYR A 119 6.50 7.10 8.11
C TYR A 119 7.97 6.94 7.72
N MET A 120 8.77 6.57 8.68
CA MET A 120 10.17 6.15 8.52
C MET A 120 10.55 5.21 9.64
N THR A 121 11.70 4.54 9.52
CA THR A 121 12.19 3.75 10.65
C THR A 121 12.52 4.64 11.85
N VAL A 122 12.25 4.15 13.05
CA VAL A 122 12.61 4.85 14.30
C VAL A 122 14.11 5.16 14.34
N LYS A 123 14.94 4.24 13.83
CA LYS A 123 16.39 4.45 13.72
C LYS A 123 16.71 5.69 12.88
N LEU A 124 16.09 5.84 11.71
CA LEU A 124 16.31 7.00 10.82
C LEU A 124 15.77 8.29 11.44
N TRP A 125 14.58 8.25 12.06
CA TRP A 125 14.02 9.40 12.75
C TRP A 125 14.93 9.96 13.84
N LYS A 126 15.48 9.08 14.68
CA LYS A 126 16.41 9.47 15.76
C LYS A 126 17.68 10.16 15.29
N THR A 127 18.07 10.01 14.02
CA THR A 127 19.23 10.72 13.46
C THR A 127 18.99 12.21 13.25
N GLY A 128 17.72 12.67 13.19
CA GLY A 128 17.35 14.05 12.87
C GLY A 128 17.72 14.52 11.45
N ARG A 129 18.20 13.59 10.58
CA ARG A 129 18.67 13.94 9.23
C ARG A 129 17.55 14.25 8.25
N VAL A 130 16.35 13.69 8.45
CA VAL A 130 15.22 13.82 7.53
C VAL A 130 14.52 15.16 7.76
N LYS A 131 14.64 16.08 6.81
CA LYS A 131 14.17 17.47 6.94
C LYS A 131 12.69 17.58 7.32
N TRP A 132 11.82 16.83 6.64
CA TRP A 132 10.37 16.93 6.89
C TRP A 132 9.94 16.40 8.28
N ALA A 133 10.74 15.51 8.90
CA ALA A 133 10.46 14.97 10.23
C ALA A 133 11.16 15.73 11.36
N ARG A 134 12.05 16.65 11.04
CA ARG A 134 12.83 17.39 12.05
C ARG A 134 11.92 18.22 12.94
N GLY A 135 12.04 18.04 14.26
CA GLY A 135 11.21 18.72 15.25
C GLY A 135 9.77 18.20 15.36
N ARG A 136 9.38 17.22 14.56
CA ARG A 136 8.05 16.61 14.62
C ARG A 136 8.03 15.40 15.55
N LYS A 137 6.92 15.26 16.29
CA LYS A 137 6.68 14.06 17.10
C LYS A 137 5.87 13.05 16.28
N PRO A 138 6.22 11.75 16.32
CA PRO A 138 5.37 10.72 15.76
C PRO A 138 4.02 10.66 16.45
N VAL A 139 2.98 10.32 15.69
CA VAL A 139 1.62 10.12 16.20
C VAL A 139 1.30 8.66 16.48
N ALA A 140 2.12 7.74 15.97
CA ALA A 140 2.04 6.30 16.23
C ALA A 140 3.37 5.61 15.98
N PHE A 141 3.53 4.43 16.60
CA PHE A 141 4.66 3.51 16.37
C PHE A 141 4.13 2.11 16.09
N TRP A 142 4.61 1.47 15.02
CA TRP A 142 4.29 0.10 14.67
C TRP A 142 5.51 -0.61 14.08
N GLY A 143 5.86 -1.77 14.65
CA GLY A 143 7.08 -2.46 14.27
C GLY A 143 8.30 -1.56 14.45
N SER A 144 9.13 -1.47 13.44
CA SER A 144 10.32 -0.60 13.42
C SER A 144 10.04 0.83 12.96
N HIS A 145 8.77 1.20 12.70
CA HIS A 145 8.39 2.47 12.07
C HIS A 145 7.73 3.46 13.03
N ALA A 146 8.06 4.74 12.85
CA ALA A 146 7.40 5.90 13.42
C ALA A 146 6.55 6.59 12.35
N PHE A 147 5.31 6.92 12.68
CA PHE A 147 4.30 7.47 11.79
C PHE A 147 4.03 8.94 12.12
N PHE A 148 3.84 9.76 11.08
CA PHE A 148 3.72 11.21 11.19
C PHE A 148 2.51 11.72 10.40
N LYS A 149 1.81 12.68 10.97
CA LYS A 149 0.74 13.43 10.31
C LYS A 149 1.31 14.73 9.76
N LEU A 150 1.27 14.87 8.43
CA LEU A 150 1.71 16.07 7.73
C LEU A 150 0.55 16.69 6.97
#